data_afc8e2098eb9a09d5175ca2233c38427
#
_entry.id   afc8e2098eb9a09d5175ca2233c38427
#
_cell.length_a   1.000
_cell.length_b   1.000
_cell.length_c   1.000
_cell.angle_alpha   90.00
_cell.angle_beta   90.00
_cell.angle_gamma   90.00
#
_symmetry.space_group_name_H-M   'P 1'
#
loop_
_entity.id
_entity.type
_entity.pdbx_description
1 polymer ?
#
loop_
_entity_poly.entity_id
_entity_poly.type
_entity_poly.pdbx_seq_one_letter_code
_entity_poly.pdbx_strand_id
1 'polypeptide(L)'
;MSLVALTNFITVTNPNGSVADIPDKFQNGRHGHPTEGNKVNGHDYLSFIYQGATRNRTGDNMTSSVILANNELSMNYAQQIVKNKYHIRVETCLMTEDFEKKLDPVDNKPIVVTDEQWLASSMSYDPETIEIILTSAIDAVGAQSSNRVLTRKMVGYLPVTGTLQNR
;
A
#
# COMPACT_ATOMS: atom_id res chain seq x y z
N MET A 1 -20.47 25.48 4.27
CA MET A 1 -19.54 24.43 4.69
C MET A 1 -19.05 23.73 3.44
N SER A 2 -17.77 23.87 3.10
CA SER A 2 -17.22 23.12 1.97
C SER A 2 -17.12 21.65 2.36
N LEU A 3 -17.76 20.79 1.58
CA LEU A 3 -17.67 19.34 1.76
C LEU A 3 -16.23 18.94 1.47
N VAL A 4 -15.55 18.39 2.46
CA VAL A 4 -14.19 17.85 2.29
C VAL A 4 -14.35 16.36 2.02
N ALA A 5 -14.00 15.93 0.82
CA ALA A 5 -13.97 14.52 0.45
C ALA A 5 -12.55 13.95 0.59
N LEU A 6 -12.43 12.72 1.06
CA LEU A 6 -11.21 11.94 1.05
C LEU A 6 -11.28 10.91 -0.07
N THR A 7 -10.22 10.80 -0.83
CA THR A 7 -10.10 9.80 -1.90
C THR A 7 -8.79 9.05 -1.76
N ASN A 8 -8.85 7.76 -1.95
CA ASN A 8 -7.68 6.90 -1.98
C ASN A 8 -7.19 6.74 -3.43
N PHE A 9 -5.91 6.94 -3.61
CA PHE A 9 -5.20 6.74 -4.86
C PHE A 9 -4.25 5.56 -4.69
N ILE A 10 -4.36 4.57 -5.56
CA ILE A 10 -3.48 3.39 -5.58
C ILE A 10 -2.54 3.51 -6.76
N THR A 11 -1.25 3.29 -6.49
CA THR A 11 -0.24 3.12 -7.52
C THR A 11 0.45 1.77 -7.32
N VAL A 12 0.46 0.94 -8.37
CA VAL A 12 1.07 -0.39 -8.36
C VAL A 12 2.39 -0.34 -9.11
N THR A 13 3.43 -0.89 -8.53
CA THR A 13 4.77 -0.95 -9.14
C THR A 13 5.36 -2.35 -9.03
N ASN A 14 6.24 -2.69 -9.96
CA ASN A 14 7.03 -3.91 -9.87
C ASN A 14 7.92 -3.92 -8.61
N PRO A 15 8.34 -5.08 -8.11
CA PRO A 15 9.26 -5.18 -6.98
C PRO A 15 10.59 -4.43 -7.18
N ASN A 16 11.02 -4.22 -8.42
CA ASN A 16 12.22 -3.44 -8.76
C ASN A 16 11.96 -1.92 -8.86
N GLY A 17 10.73 -1.48 -8.57
CA GLY A 17 10.33 -0.07 -8.64
C GLY A 17 9.97 0.44 -10.05
N SER A 18 10.02 -0.41 -11.09
CA SER A 18 9.56 -0.04 -12.43
C SER A 18 8.02 -0.01 -12.50
N VAL A 19 7.50 0.61 -13.56
CA VAL A 19 6.06 0.60 -13.84
C VAL A 19 5.59 -0.85 -14.02
N ALA A 20 4.44 -1.18 -13.46
CA ALA A 20 3.84 -2.50 -13.62
C ALA A 20 3.36 -2.71 -15.07
N ASP A 21 3.43 -3.97 -15.56
CA ASP A 21 2.92 -4.35 -16.88
C ASP A 21 1.38 -4.51 -16.90
N ILE A 22 0.73 -4.13 -15.81
CA ILE A 22 -0.72 -4.15 -15.61
C ILE A 22 -1.20 -2.71 -15.36
N PRO A 23 -2.50 -2.40 -15.45
CA PRO A 23 -3.01 -1.11 -15.03
C PRO A 23 -2.51 -0.77 -13.63
N ASP A 24 -1.85 0.39 -13.49
CA ASP A 24 -1.02 0.69 -12.34
C ASP A 24 -1.58 1.80 -11.43
N LYS A 25 -2.56 2.57 -11.91
CA LYS A 25 -3.04 3.76 -11.20
C LYS A 25 -4.55 3.79 -11.10
N PHE A 26 -5.07 3.75 -9.88
CA PHE A 26 -6.50 3.75 -9.60
C PHE A 26 -6.89 4.74 -8.51
N GLN A 27 -8.14 5.19 -8.56
CA GLN A 27 -8.76 6.01 -7.52
C GLN A 27 -10.20 5.54 -7.26
N ASN A 28 -10.69 5.73 -6.04
CA ASN A 28 -12.04 5.29 -5.63
C ASN A 28 -13.02 6.44 -5.37
N GLY A 29 -12.63 7.67 -5.65
CA GLY A 29 -13.43 8.84 -5.31
C GLY A 29 -14.58 9.11 -6.27
N ARG A 30 -14.34 9.03 -7.58
CA ARG A 30 -15.36 9.41 -8.57
C ARG A 30 -15.20 8.69 -9.90
N HIS A 31 -16.31 8.15 -10.36
CA HIS A 31 -16.48 7.70 -11.74
C HIS A 31 -16.88 8.89 -12.62
N GLY A 32 -16.17 9.11 -13.74
CA GLY A 32 -16.49 10.16 -14.72
C GLY A 32 -16.10 11.56 -14.26
N HIS A 33 -14.85 11.94 -14.48
CA HIS A 33 -14.40 13.32 -14.29
C HIS A 33 -14.84 14.20 -15.49
N PRO A 34 -15.31 15.45 -15.27
CA PRO A 34 -15.82 16.29 -16.36
C PRO A 34 -14.82 16.58 -17.47
N THR A 35 -13.54 16.69 -17.14
CA THR A 35 -12.47 17.07 -18.09
C THR A 35 -11.55 15.90 -18.45
N GLU A 36 -11.39 14.91 -17.57
CA GLU A 36 -10.46 13.80 -17.72
C GLU A 36 -11.15 12.43 -17.98
N GLY A 37 -12.47 12.44 -18.21
CA GLY A 37 -13.26 11.23 -18.40
C GLY A 37 -13.32 10.39 -17.13
N ASN A 38 -12.76 9.17 -17.14
CA ASN A 38 -12.74 8.31 -15.96
C ASN A 38 -11.50 8.52 -15.07
N LYS A 39 -10.64 9.47 -15.43
CA LYS A 39 -9.38 9.71 -14.69
C LYS A 39 -9.50 10.91 -13.77
N VAL A 40 -8.86 10.82 -12.64
CA VAL A 40 -8.60 11.93 -11.72
C VAL A 40 -7.11 11.94 -11.43
N ASN A 41 -6.43 13.03 -11.80
CA ASN A 41 -4.97 13.15 -11.65
C ASN A 41 -4.20 11.94 -12.23
N GLY A 42 -4.63 11.47 -13.42
CA GLY A 42 -4.01 10.33 -14.12
C GLY A 42 -4.36 8.95 -13.56
N HIS A 43 -5.26 8.85 -12.55
CA HIS A 43 -5.71 7.59 -11.98
C HIS A 43 -7.11 7.24 -12.50
N ASP A 44 -7.26 6.03 -13.01
CA ASP A 44 -8.55 5.51 -13.47
C ASP A 44 -9.46 5.19 -12.29
N TYR A 45 -10.77 5.33 -12.50
CA TYR A 45 -11.73 4.94 -11.48
C TYR A 45 -11.79 3.42 -11.32
N LEU A 46 -11.65 2.95 -10.09
CA LEU A 46 -11.92 1.59 -9.69
C LEU A 46 -12.70 1.61 -8.37
N SER A 47 -13.81 0.88 -8.30
CA SER A 47 -14.53 0.74 -7.04
C SER A 47 -13.77 -0.21 -6.11
N PHE A 48 -13.13 0.35 -5.10
CA PHE A 48 -12.44 -0.42 -4.05
C PHE A 48 -12.61 0.24 -2.69
N ILE A 49 -12.45 -0.56 -1.65
CA ILE A 49 -12.37 -0.10 -0.27
C ILE A 49 -10.94 -0.36 0.21
N TYR A 50 -10.30 0.66 0.74
CA TYR A 50 -9.01 0.53 1.40
C TYR A 50 -9.22 0.52 2.91
N GLN A 51 -8.77 -0.54 3.55
CA GLN A 51 -8.70 -0.65 5.01
C GLN A 51 -7.26 -0.41 5.43
N GLY A 52 -6.98 0.79 5.93
CA GLY A 52 -5.66 1.18 6.40
C GLY A 52 -5.16 0.34 7.57
N ALA A 53 -3.86 0.42 7.82
CA ALA A 53 -3.22 -0.35 8.86
C ALA A 53 -3.83 -0.13 10.24
N THR A 54 -4.23 -1.20 10.87
CA THR A 54 -4.52 -1.19 12.30
C THR A 54 -3.19 -1.27 13.05
N ARG A 55 -2.81 -0.17 13.69
CA ARG A 55 -1.63 -0.16 14.58
C ARG A 55 -1.96 -0.96 15.84
N ASN A 56 -1.48 -2.16 15.94
CA ASN A 56 -1.45 -2.87 17.22
C ASN A 56 -0.39 -2.24 18.14
N ARG A 57 -0.73 -2.10 19.41
CA ARG A 57 0.13 -1.52 20.46
C ARG A 57 1.44 -2.30 20.66
N THR A 58 1.50 -3.54 20.19
CA THR A 58 2.64 -4.47 20.30
C THR A 58 3.63 -4.36 19.14
N GLY A 59 3.33 -3.55 18.10
CA GLY A 59 4.23 -3.38 16.94
C GLY A 59 4.29 -4.58 16.00
N ASP A 60 3.51 -5.61 16.25
CA ASP A 60 3.50 -6.83 15.44
C ASP A 60 2.57 -6.65 14.23
N ASN A 61 3.09 -7.00 13.06
CA ASN A 61 2.43 -7.20 11.78
C ASN A 61 1.39 -6.14 11.40
N MET A 62 1.85 -5.02 10.86
CA MET A 62 0.97 -4.08 10.17
C MET A 62 0.43 -4.75 8.91
N THR A 63 -0.84 -5.10 8.94
CA THR A 63 -1.57 -5.55 7.76
C THR A 63 -2.60 -4.51 7.36
N SER A 64 -2.83 -4.41 6.08
CA SER A 64 -3.85 -3.58 5.46
C SER A 64 -4.56 -4.41 4.40
N SER A 65 -5.68 -3.97 3.89
CA SER A 65 -6.33 -4.66 2.80
C SER A 65 -6.98 -3.73 1.78
N VAL A 66 -7.05 -4.23 0.55
CA VAL A 66 -7.83 -3.61 -0.53
C VAL A 66 -8.93 -4.61 -0.92
N ILE A 67 -10.16 -4.17 -0.82
CA ILE A 67 -11.34 -4.97 -1.15
C ILE A 67 -11.91 -4.49 -2.49
N LEU A 68 -12.06 -5.41 -3.42
CA LEU A 68 -12.61 -5.21 -4.76
C LEU A 68 -13.91 -5.99 -4.93
N ALA A 69 -14.77 -5.57 -5.84
CA ALA A 69 -15.89 -6.39 -6.28
C ALA A 69 -15.37 -7.62 -7.04
N ASN A 70 -15.95 -8.80 -6.77
CA ASN A 70 -15.56 -10.03 -7.44
C ASN A 70 -16.14 -10.07 -8.85
N ASN A 71 -15.26 -9.88 -9.82
CA ASN A 71 -15.54 -10.08 -11.24
C ASN A 71 -14.27 -10.63 -11.92
N GLU A 72 -14.39 -11.09 -13.15
CA GLU A 72 -13.28 -11.73 -13.86
C GLU A 72 -12.05 -10.82 -13.99
N LEU A 73 -12.24 -9.53 -14.26
CA LEU A 73 -11.14 -8.57 -14.39
C LEU A 73 -10.44 -8.34 -13.05
N SER A 74 -11.21 -8.11 -11.98
CA SER A 74 -10.67 -7.92 -10.63
C SER A 74 -9.95 -9.15 -10.12
N MET A 75 -10.47 -10.35 -10.41
CA MET A 75 -9.85 -11.62 -10.05
C MET A 75 -8.50 -11.80 -10.73
N ASN A 76 -8.45 -11.62 -12.05
CA ASN A 76 -7.20 -11.70 -12.80
C ASN A 76 -6.18 -10.68 -12.32
N TYR A 77 -6.62 -9.47 -12.04
CA TYR A 77 -5.79 -8.39 -11.52
C TYR A 77 -5.21 -8.73 -10.14
N ALA A 78 -6.05 -9.17 -9.20
CA ALA A 78 -5.62 -9.55 -7.86
C ALA A 78 -4.63 -10.73 -7.89
N GLN A 79 -4.87 -11.73 -8.74
CA GLN A 79 -3.96 -12.87 -8.91
C GLN A 79 -2.58 -12.42 -9.43
N GLN A 80 -2.55 -11.52 -10.41
CA GLN A 80 -1.28 -11.00 -10.93
C GLN A 80 -0.51 -10.20 -9.88
N ILE A 81 -1.19 -9.33 -9.13
CA ILE A 81 -0.60 -8.52 -8.06
C ILE A 81 0.06 -9.42 -7.01
N VAL A 82 -0.66 -10.42 -6.51
CA VAL A 82 -0.18 -11.31 -5.46
C VAL A 82 0.92 -12.25 -5.98
N LYS A 83 0.74 -12.84 -7.17
CA LYS A 83 1.72 -13.74 -7.77
C LYS A 83 3.08 -13.08 -8.01
N ASN A 84 3.07 -11.86 -8.50
CA ASN A 84 4.28 -11.11 -8.83
C ASN A 84 4.79 -10.26 -7.66
N LYS A 85 4.12 -10.29 -6.51
CA LYS A 85 4.46 -9.52 -5.31
C LYS A 85 4.67 -8.04 -5.61
N TYR A 86 3.70 -7.44 -6.30
CA TYR A 86 3.77 -6.02 -6.62
C TYR A 86 3.74 -5.16 -5.35
N HIS A 87 4.41 -4.03 -5.43
CA HIS A 87 4.33 -3.00 -4.42
C HIS A 87 3.10 -2.13 -4.69
N ILE A 88 2.37 -1.82 -3.65
CA ILE A 88 1.17 -1.00 -3.69
C ILE A 88 1.40 0.23 -2.81
N ARG A 89 1.37 1.40 -3.40
CA ARG A 89 1.36 2.68 -2.69
C ARG A 89 -0.06 3.19 -2.64
N VAL A 90 -0.52 3.53 -1.46
CA VAL A 90 -1.84 4.11 -1.22
C VAL A 90 -1.69 5.51 -0.65
N GLU A 91 -2.14 6.49 -1.40
CA GLU A 91 -2.21 7.88 -0.98
C GLU A 91 -3.65 8.26 -0.69
N THR A 92 -3.96 8.72 0.52
CA THR A 92 -5.26 9.32 0.85
C THR A 92 -5.13 10.82 0.76
N CYS A 93 -5.85 11.43 -0.17
CA CYS A 93 -5.77 12.86 -0.44
C CYS A 93 -7.09 13.58 -0.10
N LEU A 94 -6.95 14.84 0.30
CA LEU A 94 -8.08 15.77 0.35
C LEU A 94 -8.45 16.21 -1.06
N MET A 95 -9.75 16.21 -1.36
CA MET A 95 -10.29 16.62 -2.66
C MET A 95 -11.01 17.95 -2.55
N THR A 96 -10.98 18.70 -3.65
CA THR A 96 -11.83 19.89 -3.86
C THR A 96 -13.24 19.47 -4.26
N GLU A 97 -14.15 20.45 -4.34
CA GLU A 97 -15.51 20.25 -4.85
C GLU A 97 -15.51 19.77 -6.32
N ASP A 98 -14.49 20.14 -7.09
CA ASP A 98 -14.30 19.73 -8.48
C ASP A 98 -13.61 18.37 -8.64
N PHE A 99 -13.39 17.66 -7.53
CA PHE A 99 -12.69 16.35 -7.45
C PHE A 99 -11.23 16.36 -7.94
N GLU A 100 -10.56 17.47 -7.76
CA GLU A 100 -9.12 17.57 -7.91
C GLU A 100 -8.43 17.45 -6.54
N LYS A 101 -7.17 17.02 -6.52
CA LYS A 101 -6.38 17.00 -5.27
C LYS A 101 -6.27 18.44 -4.74
N LYS A 102 -6.74 18.66 -3.51
CA LYS A 102 -6.61 19.96 -2.86
C LYS A 102 -5.14 20.28 -2.63
N LEU A 103 -4.73 21.45 -3.07
CA LEU A 103 -3.35 21.91 -2.90
C LEU A 103 -3.19 22.69 -1.60
N ASP A 104 -2.04 22.55 -0.95
CA ASP A 104 -1.63 23.40 0.15
C ASP A 104 -1.40 24.83 -0.38
N PRO A 105 -1.97 25.87 0.25
CA PRO A 105 -1.83 27.23 -0.21
C PRO A 105 -0.40 27.79 -0.10
N VAL A 106 0.46 27.16 0.69
CA VAL A 106 1.85 27.60 0.90
C VAL A 106 2.80 26.93 -0.10
N ASP A 107 2.71 25.60 -0.20
CA ASP A 107 3.66 24.79 -0.97
C ASP A 107 3.15 24.43 -2.37
N ASN A 108 1.90 24.70 -2.68
CA ASN A 108 1.21 24.31 -3.92
C ASN A 108 1.34 22.80 -4.24
N LYS A 109 1.41 21.98 -3.19
CA LYS A 109 1.47 20.52 -3.28
C LYS A 109 0.13 19.91 -2.86
N PRO A 110 -0.22 18.71 -3.37
CA PRO A 110 -1.40 18.00 -2.90
C PRO A 110 -1.36 17.76 -1.39
N ILE A 111 -2.49 18.01 -0.73
CA ILE A 111 -2.62 17.69 0.70
C ILE A 111 -2.87 16.20 0.83
N VAL A 112 -1.82 15.47 1.20
CA VAL A 112 -1.84 14.04 1.44
C VAL A 112 -2.03 13.80 2.94
N VAL A 113 -3.09 13.09 3.30
CA VAL A 113 -3.41 12.74 4.70
C VAL A 113 -2.60 11.53 5.14
N THR A 114 -2.53 10.49 4.29
CA THR A 114 -1.71 9.31 4.50
C THR A 114 -1.02 8.91 3.20
N ASP A 115 0.21 8.42 3.32
CA ASP A 115 0.99 7.85 2.22
C ASP A 115 1.64 6.57 2.75
N GLU A 116 1.17 5.45 2.27
CA GLU A 116 1.53 4.13 2.77
C GLU A 116 2.02 3.25 1.63
N GLN A 117 3.08 2.49 1.90
CA GLN A 117 3.66 1.55 0.94
C GLN A 117 3.58 0.13 1.48
N TRP A 118 3.06 -0.75 0.65
CA TRP A 118 2.74 -2.12 0.99
C TRP A 118 3.27 -3.10 -0.03
N LEU A 119 3.41 -4.35 0.40
CA LEU A 119 3.64 -5.49 -0.47
C LEU A 119 2.37 -6.34 -0.52
N ALA A 120 1.92 -6.73 -1.71
CA ALA A 120 0.84 -7.67 -1.85
C ALA A 120 1.28 -9.07 -1.38
N SER A 121 0.67 -9.56 -0.32
CA SER A 121 1.07 -10.81 0.36
C SER A 121 0.23 -11.99 -0.09
N SER A 122 -1.08 -11.87 0.04
CA SER A 122 -2.03 -12.92 -0.27
C SER A 122 -3.37 -12.32 -0.70
N MET A 123 -4.27 -13.16 -1.15
CA MET A 123 -5.64 -12.78 -1.45
C MET A 123 -6.61 -13.80 -0.88
N SER A 124 -7.78 -13.34 -0.48
CA SER A 124 -8.96 -14.14 -0.21
C SER A 124 -10.10 -13.68 -1.09
N TYR A 125 -11.07 -14.53 -1.34
CA TYR A 125 -12.23 -14.16 -2.15
C TYR A 125 -13.48 -14.92 -1.69
N ASP A 126 -14.59 -14.25 -1.84
CA ASP A 126 -15.92 -14.81 -1.70
C ASP A 126 -16.74 -14.55 -3.00
N PRO A 127 -18.03 -14.96 -3.09
CA PRO A 127 -18.82 -14.74 -4.30
C PRO A 127 -18.98 -13.26 -4.69
N GLU A 128 -18.88 -12.33 -3.75
CA GLU A 128 -19.16 -10.92 -3.97
C GLU A 128 -17.88 -10.06 -3.99
N THR A 129 -16.88 -10.45 -3.23
CA THR A 129 -15.69 -9.62 -2.99
C THR A 129 -14.37 -10.38 -3.13
N ILE A 130 -13.33 -9.64 -3.43
CA ILE A 130 -11.94 -10.08 -3.42
C ILE A 130 -11.18 -9.17 -2.47
N GLU A 131 -10.51 -9.74 -1.50
CA GLU A 131 -9.66 -9.03 -0.57
C GLU A 131 -8.18 -9.31 -0.88
N ILE A 132 -7.42 -8.27 -1.16
CA ILE A 132 -5.96 -8.34 -1.31
C ILE A 132 -5.35 -7.93 0.02
N ILE A 133 -4.66 -8.84 0.67
CA ILE A 133 -4.00 -8.60 1.94
C ILE A 133 -2.62 -8.01 1.67
N LEU A 134 -2.37 -6.87 2.30
CA LEU A 134 -1.16 -6.08 2.18
C LEU A 134 -0.36 -6.19 3.47
N THR A 135 0.94 -6.38 3.34
CA THR A 135 1.86 -6.45 4.48
C THR A 135 2.98 -5.43 4.32
N SER A 136 3.60 -5.05 5.43
CA SER A 136 4.82 -4.26 5.39
C SER A 136 5.90 -5.01 4.62
N ALA A 137 6.71 -4.30 3.85
CA ALA A 137 7.86 -4.89 3.16
C ALA A 137 8.88 -5.53 4.12
N ILE A 138 8.90 -5.09 5.38
CA ILE A 138 9.76 -5.64 6.43
C ILE A 138 9.25 -6.98 6.93
N ASP A 139 7.92 -7.16 6.97
CA ASP A 139 7.26 -8.36 7.49
C ASP A 139 6.97 -9.40 6.40
N ALA A 140 7.26 -9.08 5.14
CA ALA A 140 7.05 -9.99 4.03
C ALA A 140 7.93 -11.23 4.15
N VAL A 141 7.35 -12.41 3.91
CA VAL A 141 8.08 -13.68 3.93
C VAL A 141 9.26 -13.62 2.97
N GLY A 142 10.47 -13.80 3.49
CA GLY A 142 11.72 -13.70 2.73
C GLY A 142 12.27 -12.29 2.58
N ALA A 143 11.66 -11.28 3.22
CA ALA A 143 12.25 -9.96 3.27
C ALA A 143 13.53 -9.97 4.11
N GLN A 144 14.60 -9.41 3.56
CA GLN A 144 15.84 -9.20 4.29
C GLN A 144 15.92 -7.73 4.70
N SER A 145 15.89 -7.46 6.00
CA SER A 145 15.95 -6.09 6.52
C SER A 145 17.35 -5.47 6.38
N SER A 146 18.39 -6.26 6.14
CA SER A 146 19.72 -5.77 5.85
C SER A 146 20.50 -6.74 4.96
N ASN A 147 21.27 -6.18 4.01
CA ASN A 147 22.21 -6.96 3.20
C ASN A 147 23.50 -7.32 3.95
N ARG A 148 23.60 -6.96 5.23
CA ARG A 148 24.77 -7.24 6.05
C ARG A 148 24.44 -8.28 7.09
N VAL A 149 25.10 -9.42 6.99
CA VAL A 149 25.11 -10.41 8.05
C VAL A 149 26.08 -9.92 9.14
N LEU A 150 25.64 -9.90 10.39
CA LEU A 150 26.51 -9.61 11.52
C LEU A 150 27.58 -10.70 11.61
N THR A 151 28.79 -10.38 11.20
CA THR A 151 29.93 -11.28 11.27
C THR A 151 30.75 -10.98 12.50
N ARG A 152 31.49 -12.01 13.00
CA ARG A 152 32.42 -11.87 14.11
C ARG A 152 33.41 -10.70 13.93
N LYS A 153 33.76 -10.41 12.70
CA LYS A 153 34.64 -9.28 12.34
C LYS A 153 34.02 -7.91 12.60
N MET A 154 32.67 -7.82 12.53
CA MET A 154 31.93 -6.55 12.73
C MET A 154 31.54 -6.33 14.19
N VAL A 155 31.26 -7.40 14.92
CA VAL A 155 30.72 -7.34 16.28
C VAL A 155 31.79 -7.70 17.34
N GLY A 156 32.96 -8.22 16.92
CA GLY A 156 33.99 -8.70 17.82
C GLY A 156 33.61 -10.03 18.47
N TYR A 157 34.24 -10.33 19.59
CA TYR A 157 33.92 -11.50 20.39
C TYR A 157 32.71 -11.16 21.27
N LEU A 158 31.53 -11.63 20.90
CA LEU A 158 30.43 -11.68 21.85
C LEU A 158 30.73 -12.73 22.90
N PRO A 159 30.56 -12.42 24.20
CA PRO A 159 30.73 -13.44 25.25
C PRO A 159 29.70 -14.54 25.00
N VAL A 160 30.20 -15.71 24.62
CA VAL A 160 29.36 -16.87 24.23
C VAL A 160 28.77 -17.58 25.48
N THR A 161 29.28 -17.27 26.65
CA THR A 161 28.79 -17.80 27.92
C THR A 161 28.88 -16.73 28.99
N GLY A 162 27.80 -16.09 29.26
CA GLY A 162 27.57 -15.47 30.54
C GLY A 162 27.18 -16.56 31.52
N THR A 163 28.15 -17.27 32.12
CA THR A 163 27.89 -17.96 33.37
C THR A 163 27.65 -16.88 34.40
N LEU A 164 26.40 -16.48 34.54
CA LEU A 164 25.95 -15.81 35.76
C LEU A 164 26.02 -16.83 36.87
N GLN A 165 27.23 -17.08 37.40
CA GLN A 165 27.34 -17.63 38.71
C GLN A 165 26.88 -16.54 39.68
N ASN A 166 25.72 -16.74 40.22
CA ASN A 166 25.26 -16.02 41.40
C ASN A 166 26.31 -16.19 42.47
N ARG A 167 26.90 -15.11 42.86
CA ARG A 167 27.51 -14.95 44.19
C ARG A 167 26.53 -14.17 45.06
#